data_f63e144d55a69f76a042363b1bb64c8e
#
_entry.id   f63e144d55a69f76a042363b1bb64c8e
#
_cell.length_a   1.000
_cell.length_b   1.000
_cell.length_c   1.000
_cell.angle_alpha   90.00
_cell.angle_beta   90.00
_cell.angle_gamma   90.00
#
_symmetry.space_group_name_H-M   'P 1'
#
loop_
_entity.id
_entity.type
_entity.pdbx_description
1 polymer ?
#
loop_
_entity_poly.entity_id
_entity_poly.type
_entity_poly.pdbx_seq_one_letter_code
_entity_poly.pdbx_strand_id
1 'polypeptide(L)'
;MDYKIAVAKQKCESIIISPIVLLGKIYGLIVPLRRPTSAFLFFPSADLGGSVKVNADIANCIKNKKPLIVFSKKPKNNGFKKLFEGFDVIDLHKKIDNKLYHFVNIFYRGVLATWINKSDNAVVFGGECLYFYKILPHLKKRVTRVELCHLDTWLPYSIGFIDLINERIFSTLKLKEKVADQYQHKKVDQKFYDHLHFIENRIDIPAYKEPGNKNLEVIFVGRGSPQKRVHLIAAIAKEMHEKNYPAHFSFIGNVEDEISVNDFHYCQFYGNVQEEEKLNSIYQNADVLILTSSYEGLPIVVMQMMAYGKVVLSTAVNAIPDYIVHMQNGLLINSTEENEIVNEGVSLLKLLIGDPSLKNELGKKSREIARQKFDGQIFCEQYNKFLF
;
A
#
# COMPACT_ATOMS: atom_id res chain seq x y z
N MET A 1 22.00 -1.65 15.38
CA MET A 1 21.82 -1.06 16.73
C MET A 1 20.79 -1.92 17.46
N ASP A 2 21.11 -2.40 18.65
CA ASP A 2 20.18 -3.12 19.52
C ASP A 2 18.98 -2.25 19.86
N TYR A 3 17.78 -2.86 20.01
CA TYR A 3 16.56 -2.08 20.24
C TYR A 3 16.60 -1.29 21.56
N LYS A 4 17.24 -1.84 22.61
CA LYS A 4 17.37 -1.16 23.92
C LYS A 4 18.12 0.17 23.83
N ILE A 5 19.15 0.22 22.96
CA ILE A 5 19.89 1.46 22.70
C ILE A 5 18.99 2.46 21.95
N ALA A 6 18.20 1.99 20.98
CA ALA A 6 17.27 2.85 20.25
C ALA A 6 16.19 3.44 21.16
N VAL A 7 15.64 2.64 22.07
CA VAL A 7 14.67 3.06 23.10
C VAL A 7 15.29 4.07 24.07
N ALA A 8 16.51 3.82 24.55
CA ALA A 8 17.21 4.76 25.45
C ALA A 8 17.44 6.11 24.77
N LYS A 9 17.89 6.13 23.52
CA LYS A 9 18.06 7.35 22.74
C LYS A 9 16.75 8.14 22.60
N GLN A 10 15.66 7.45 22.31
CA GLN A 10 14.33 8.05 22.21
C GLN A 10 13.88 8.67 23.53
N LYS A 11 14.09 7.99 24.67
CA LYS A 11 13.78 8.50 26.01
C LYS A 11 14.59 9.78 26.34
N CYS A 12 15.88 9.79 26.06
CA CYS A 12 16.73 10.98 26.23
C CYS A 12 16.23 12.16 25.39
N GLU A 13 15.92 11.94 24.12
CA GLU A 13 15.33 13.00 23.28
C GLU A 13 14.06 13.57 23.89
N SER A 14 13.16 12.71 24.37
CA SER A 14 11.88 13.13 24.95
C SER A 14 12.06 14.00 26.22
N ILE A 15 13.09 13.76 27.01
CA ILE A 15 13.41 14.55 28.19
C ILE A 15 13.92 15.95 27.76
N ILE A 16 14.84 15.99 26.82
CA ILE A 16 15.44 17.26 26.34
C ILE A 16 14.38 18.22 25.78
N ILE A 17 13.42 17.71 25.03
CA ILE A 17 12.37 18.54 24.40
C ILE A 17 11.19 18.86 25.33
N SER A 18 11.14 18.26 26.53
CA SER A 18 9.99 18.34 27.44
C SER A 18 9.52 19.76 27.77
N PRO A 19 10.39 20.79 27.94
CA PRO A 19 9.92 22.15 28.22
C PRO A 19 9.06 22.73 27.09
N ILE A 20 9.48 22.53 25.83
CA ILE A 20 8.74 23.05 24.67
C ILE A 20 7.42 22.29 24.50
N VAL A 21 7.45 20.95 24.71
CA VAL A 21 6.24 20.15 24.69
C VAL A 21 5.25 20.58 25.79
N LEU A 22 5.74 20.96 26.99
CA LEU A 22 4.90 21.45 28.08
C LEU A 22 4.19 22.76 27.69
N LEU A 23 4.88 23.67 27.04
CA LEU A 23 4.23 24.90 26.51
C LEU A 23 3.12 24.56 25.52
N GLY A 24 3.36 23.60 24.63
CA GLY A 24 2.32 23.09 23.72
C GLY A 24 1.14 22.43 24.45
N LYS A 25 1.41 21.69 25.54
CA LYS A 25 0.35 21.09 26.37
C LYS A 25 -0.52 22.17 27.04
N ILE A 26 0.10 23.20 27.59
CA ILE A 26 -0.63 24.33 28.18
C ILE A 26 -1.51 25.02 27.14
N TYR A 27 -0.96 25.29 25.96
CA TYR A 27 -1.73 25.88 24.87
C TYR A 27 -2.91 24.98 24.46
N GLY A 28 -2.71 23.65 24.35
CA GLY A 28 -3.78 22.69 24.01
C GLY A 28 -4.85 22.56 25.11
N LEU A 29 -4.57 22.97 26.36
CA LEU A 29 -5.57 23.10 27.43
C LEU A 29 -6.46 24.32 27.23
N ILE A 30 -5.85 25.45 26.80
CA ILE A 30 -6.55 26.74 26.60
C ILE A 30 -7.33 26.70 25.28
N VAL A 31 -6.78 26.11 24.24
CA VAL A 31 -7.39 26.01 22.91
C VAL A 31 -7.80 24.56 22.66
N PRO A 32 -9.04 24.20 22.99
CA PRO A 32 -9.53 22.82 22.82
C PRO A 32 -9.69 22.45 21.34
N LEU A 33 -9.73 21.15 21.08
CA LEU A 33 -10.08 20.63 19.75
C LEU A 33 -11.53 21.07 19.40
N ARG A 34 -11.71 21.66 18.22
CA ARG A 34 -13.01 22.20 17.78
C ARG A 34 -14.11 21.15 17.71
N ARG A 35 -13.76 19.93 17.25
CA ARG A 35 -14.69 18.81 17.15
C ARG A 35 -14.12 17.64 17.94
N PRO A 36 -14.81 17.17 18.99
CA PRO A 36 -14.37 16.02 19.76
C PRO A 36 -14.29 14.77 18.87
N THR A 37 -13.21 14.00 19.02
CA THR A 37 -13.02 12.69 18.42
C THR A 37 -12.18 11.80 19.32
N SER A 38 -12.37 10.49 19.20
CA SER A 38 -11.49 9.50 19.81
C SER A 38 -10.47 8.91 18.83
N ALA A 39 -10.57 9.19 17.53
CA ALA A 39 -9.71 8.63 16.48
C ALA A 39 -8.80 9.69 15.87
N PHE A 40 -7.49 9.50 15.96
CA PHE A 40 -6.47 10.41 15.45
C PHE A 40 -5.56 9.67 14.47
N LEU A 41 -5.64 10.01 13.19
CA LEU A 41 -4.90 9.37 12.11
C LEU A 41 -3.75 10.26 11.64
N PHE A 42 -2.53 9.75 11.71
CA PHE A 42 -1.31 10.47 11.32
C PHE A 42 -0.78 9.93 10.01
N PHE A 43 -0.89 10.71 8.94
CA PHE A 43 -0.41 10.37 7.62
C PHE A 43 0.65 11.37 7.12
N PRO A 44 1.56 10.95 6.22
CA PRO A 44 2.55 11.87 5.66
C PRO A 44 1.88 13.02 4.89
N SER A 45 1.18 12.71 3.82
CA SER A 45 0.52 13.63 2.89
C SER A 45 -0.58 12.88 2.11
N ALA A 46 -1.33 13.59 1.26
CA ALA A 46 -2.31 13.02 0.34
C ALA A 46 -1.77 12.92 -1.10
N ASP A 47 -0.51 12.55 -1.27
CA ASP A 47 0.12 12.36 -2.57
C ASP A 47 -0.38 11.09 -3.27
N LEU A 48 -0.22 11.02 -4.61
CA LEU A 48 -0.49 9.80 -5.36
C LEU A 48 0.41 8.65 -4.88
N GLY A 49 -0.20 7.52 -4.51
CA GLY A 49 0.52 6.33 -4.08
C GLY A 49 -0.38 5.29 -3.40
N GLY A 50 -0.02 4.01 -3.54
CA GLY A 50 -0.81 2.89 -3.01
C GLY A 50 -1.04 2.97 -1.50
N SER A 51 -0.02 3.33 -0.72
CA SER A 51 -0.15 3.51 0.74
C SER A 51 -1.16 4.59 1.13
N VAL A 52 -1.26 5.67 0.35
CA VAL A 52 -2.23 6.75 0.62
C VAL A 52 -3.67 6.29 0.35
N LYS A 53 -3.88 5.44 -0.68
CA LYS A 53 -5.18 4.83 -0.93
C LYS A 53 -5.58 3.93 0.25
N VAL A 54 -4.69 3.08 0.74
CA VAL A 54 -4.94 2.23 1.92
C VAL A 54 -5.24 3.07 3.16
N ASN A 55 -4.51 4.16 3.39
CA ASN A 55 -4.78 5.09 4.49
C ASN A 55 -6.19 5.71 4.40
N ALA A 56 -6.63 6.08 3.19
CA ALA A 56 -7.99 6.60 2.96
C ALA A 56 -9.05 5.52 3.18
N ASP A 57 -8.81 4.28 2.74
CA ASP A 57 -9.70 3.15 2.97
C ASP A 57 -9.88 2.89 4.48
N ILE A 58 -8.79 2.90 5.26
CA ILE A 58 -8.84 2.74 6.72
C ILE A 58 -9.62 3.90 7.37
N ALA A 59 -9.37 5.14 6.95
CA ALA A 59 -10.12 6.29 7.45
C ALA A 59 -11.62 6.17 7.17
N ASN A 60 -11.99 5.65 5.99
CA ASN A 60 -13.39 5.39 5.63
C ASN A 60 -14.03 4.28 6.47
N CYS A 61 -13.30 3.23 6.86
CA CYS A 61 -13.83 2.17 7.74
C CYS A 61 -14.29 2.71 9.09
N ILE A 62 -13.68 3.79 9.57
CA ILE A 62 -14.00 4.42 10.86
C ILE A 62 -14.65 5.80 10.72
N LYS A 63 -15.21 6.12 9.55
CA LYS A 63 -15.81 7.45 9.26
C LYS A 63 -16.90 7.85 10.25
N ASN A 64 -17.66 6.87 10.75
CA ASN A 64 -18.68 7.06 11.79
C ASN A 64 -18.12 7.57 13.13
N LYS A 65 -16.84 7.32 13.42
CA LYS A 65 -16.11 7.83 14.59
C LYS A 65 -15.58 9.26 14.39
N LYS A 66 -15.82 9.87 13.20
CA LYS A 66 -15.37 11.22 12.83
C LYS A 66 -13.87 11.43 13.10
N PRO A 67 -12.98 10.60 12.50
CA PRO A 67 -11.56 10.68 12.78
C PRO A 67 -10.98 12.04 12.39
N LEU A 68 -10.00 12.50 13.17
CA LEU A 68 -9.17 13.65 12.84
C LEU A 68 -7.92 13.15 12.09
N ILE A 69 -7.75 13.61 10.86
CA ILE A 69 -6.57 13.31 10.04
C ILE A 69 -5.54 14.42 10.20
N VAL A 70 -4.30 14.04 10.46
CA VAL A 70 -3.16 14.95 10.59
C VAL A 70 -2.15 14.67 9.50
N PHE A 71 -2.05 15.56 8.52
CA PHE A 71 -0.96 15.55 7.53
C PHE A 71 0.24 16.33 8.05
N SER A 72 1.43 15.76 7.98
CA SER A 72 2.63 16.33 8.60
C SER A 72 3.76 16.64 7.62
N LYS A 73 3.66 16.23 6.36
CA LYS A 73 4.68 16.41 5.34
C LYS A 73 4.17 17.31 4.22
N LYS A 74 5.05 18.12 3.64
CA LYS A 74 4.76 18.89 2.43
C LYS A 74 4.38 17.96 1.29
N PRO A 75 3.18 18.13 0.71
CA PRO A 75 2.77 17.29 -0.40
C PRO A 75 3.58 17.62 -1.66
N LYS A 76 3.80 16.61 -2.49
CA LYS A 76 4.44 16.75 -3.81
C LYS A 76 3.41 17.11 -4.90
N ASN A 77 2.23 16.49 -4.86
CA ASN A 77 1.21 16.64 -5.89
C ASN A 77 -0.24 16.71 -5.37
N ASN A 78 -0.53 16.28 -4.13
CA ASN A 78 -1.89 16.22 -3.57
C ASN A 78 -2.90 15.40 -4.41
N GLY A 79 -2.46 14.46 -5.22
CA GLY A 79 -3.32 13.76 -6.18
C GLY A 79 -4.48 13.00 -5.56
N PHE A 80 -4.33 12.53 -4.32
CA PHE A 80 -5.38 11.82 -3.57
C PHE A 80 -6.06 12.66 -2.50
N LYS A 81 -5.93 13.98 -2.53
CA LYS A 81 -6.59 14.86 -1.55
C LYS A 81 -8.11 14.66 -1.51
N LYS A 82 -8.74 14.39 -2.65
CA LYS A 82 -10.18 14.10 -2.77
C LYS A 82 -10.64 12.90 -1.93
N LEU A 83 -9.77 11.89 -1.74
CA LEU A 83 -10.11 10.72 -0.93
C LEU A 83 -10.34 11.04 0.56
N PHE A 84 -9.90 12.22 1.00
CA PHE A 84 -10.05 12.69 2.37
C PHE A 84 -11.09 13.82 2.51
N GLU A 85 -11.90 14.05 1.48
CA GLU A 85 -13.01 14.99 1.56
C GLU A 85 -14.10 14.47 2.52
N GLY A 86 -14.62 15.39 3.35
CA GLY A 86 -15.61 15.05 4.37
C GLY A 86 -15.02 14.57 5.70
N PHE A 87 -13.68 14.51 5.82
CA PHE A 87 -13.00 14.32 7.10
C PHE A 87 -12.54 15.64 7.71
N ASP A 88 -12.42 15.67 9.04
CA ASP A 88 -11.72 16.76 9.71
C ASP A 88 -10.21 16.59 9.50
N VAL A 89 -9.55 17.59 8.91
CA VAL A 89 -8.14 17.53 8.54
C VAL A 89 -7.37 18.68 9.17
N ILE A 90 -6.25 18.36 9.82
CA ILE A 90 -5.20 19.32 10.18
C ILE A 90 -4.02 19.11 9.25
N ASP A 91 -3.78 20.07 8.35
CA ASP A 91 -2.55 20.14 7.57
C ASP A 91 -1.47 20.79 8.44
N LEU A 92 -0.80 19.96 9.23
CA LEU A 92 0.22 20.41 10.18
C LEU A 92 1.44 21.00 9.44
N HIS A 93 1.73 20.53 8.23
CA HIS A 93 2.81 21.07 7.40
C HIS A 93 2.71 22.61 7.28
N LYS A 94 1.52 23.16 7.02
CA LYS A 94 1.32 24.61 6.90
C LYS A 94 1.65 25.40 8.17
N LYS A 95 1.59 24.73 9.34
CA LYS A 95 1.88 25.34 10.63
C LYS A 95 3.36 25.28 10.99
N ILE A 96 4.04 24.20 10.59
CA ILE A 96 5.44 23.93 10.96
C ILE A 96 6.44 24.40 9.89
N ASP A 97 6.02 24.69 8.66
CA ASP A 97 6.89 25.14 7.56
C ASP A 97 7.24 26.64 7.69
N ASN A 98 8.14 26.94 8.62
CA ASN A 98 8.62 28.30 8.88
C ASN A 98 10.04 28.29 9.48
N LYS A 99 10.62 29.49 9.71
CA LYS A 99 11.99 29.66 10.24
C LYS A 99 12.19 29.03 11.62
N LEU A 100 11.13 28.87 12.42
CA LEU A 100 11.13 28.26 13.75
C LEU A 100 10.69 26.80 13.72
N TYR A 101 10.89 26.12 12.59
CA TYR A 101 10.43 24.76 12.32
C TYR A 101 10.60 23.80 13.51
N HIS A 102 11.79 23.71 14.08
CA HIS A 102 12.05 22.76 15.18
C HIS A 102 11.23 23.08 16.43
N PHE A 103 11.19 24.35 16.84
CA PHE A 103 10.40 24.79 17.99
C PHE A 103 8.91 24.54 17.77
N VAL A 104 8.37 24.98 16.64
CA VAL A 104 6.94 24.87 16.33
C VAL A 104 6.53 23.40 16.18
N ASN A 105 7.37 22.56 15.57
CA ASN A 105 7.14 21.13 15.46
C ASN A 105 7.03 20.46 16.85
N ILE A 106 7.96 20.75 17.76
CA ILE A 106 7.96 20.19 19.12
C ILE A 106 6.77 20.74 19.93
N PHE A 107 6.46 22.03 19.81
CA PHE A 107 5.31 22.67 20.45
C PHE A 107 3.99 21.98 20.06
N TYR A 108 3.76 21.74 18.75
CA TYR A 108 2.55 21.06 18.28
C TYR A 108 2.45 19.60 18.73
N ARG A 109 3.55 18.91 19.07
CA ARG A 109 3.48 17.61 19.74
C ARG A 109 2.74 17.71 21.08
N GLY A 110 3.03 18.77 21.84
CA GLY A 110 2.33 19.04 23.10
C GLY A 110 0.85 19.36 22.91
N VAL A 111 0.50 20.18 21.93
CA VAL A 111 -0.89 20.53 21.60
C VAL A 111 -1.71 19.29 21.27
N LEU A 112 -1.26 18.52 20.27
CA LEU A 112 -1.95 17.32 19.84
C LEU A 112 -2.00 16.26 20.95
N ALA A 113 -0.91 16.06 21.69
CA ALA A 113 -0.90 15.14 22.82
C ALA A 113 -1.94 15.53 23.89
N THR A 114 -2.17 16.82 24.12
CA THR A 114 -3.22 17.25 25.06
C THR A 114 -4.60 16.91 24.56
N TRP A 115 -4.90 17.18 23.31
CA TRP A 115 -6.20 16.84 22.71
C TRP A 115 -6.46 15.33 22.75
N ILE A 116 -5.48 14.51 22.35
CA ILE A 116 -5.57 13.05 22.37
C ILE A 116 -5.75 12.55 23.82
N ASN A 117 -4.95 13.04 24.75
CA ASN A 117 -4.98 12.60 26.15
C ASN A 117 -6.25 13.02 26.91
N LYS A 118 -7.01 14.00 26.40
CA LYS A 118 -8.31 14.41 26.94
C LYS A 118 -9.46 13.56 26.37
N SER A 119 -9.29 12.96 25.19
CA SER A 119 -10.30 12.16 24.57
C SER A 119 -10.44 10.80 25.26
N ASP A 120 -11.68 10.36 25.47
CA ASP A 120 -11.95 9.05 26.02
C ASP A 120 -11.77 7.97 24.96
N ASN A 121 -11.22 6.81 25.37
CA ASN A 121 -10.91 5.69 24.49
C ASN A 121 -10.15 6.13 23.22
N ALA A 122 -9.20 7.05 23.40
CA ALA A 122 -8.45 7.61 22.29
C ALA A 122 -7.59 6.57 21.60
N VAL A 123 -7.65 6.57 20.25
CA VAL A 123 -6.83 5.75 19.38
C VAL A 123 -5.96 6.68 18.52
N VAL A 124 -4.67 6.36 18.44
CA VAL A 124 -3.72 6.98 17.54
C VAL A 124 -3.25 5.95 16.54
N PHE A 125 -3.51 6.18 15.28
CA PHE A 125 -3.13 5.33 14.17
C PHE A 125 -2.20 6.07 13.22
N GLY A 126 -1.20 5.40 12.71
CA GLY A 126 -0.29 5.95 11.70
C GLY A 126 0.85 5.01 11.41
N GLY A 127 1.76 5.43 10.54
CA GLY A 127 2.93 4.66 10.18
C GLY A 127 3.68 5.38 9.07
N GLU A 128 4.96 5.08 8.90
CA GLU A 128 5.82 5.69 7.88
C GLU A 128 5.77 7.24 7.86
N CYS A 129 5.34 7.79 8.99
CA CYS A 129 5.16 9.21 9.24
C CYS A 129 5.97 9.59 10.49
N LEU A 130 7.03 10.37 10.30
CA LEU A 130 7.92 10.77 11.39
C LEU A 130 7.15 11.37 12.58
N TYR A 131 6.12 12.16 12.29
CA TYR A 131 5.35 12.85 13.32
C TYR A 131 4.53 11.89 14.19
N PHE A 132 4.02 10.77 13.62
CA PHE A 132 3.37 9.72 14.38
C PHE A 132 4.28 9.21 15.50
N TYR A 133 5.50 8.80 15.18
CA TYR A 133 6.42 8.29 16.19
C TYR A 133 6.79 9.35 17.23
N LYS A 134 6.98 10.58 16.80
CA LYS A 134 7.40 11.69 17.67
C LYS A 134 6.34 12.14 18.67
N ILE A 135 5.06 11.84 18.45
CA ILE A 135 4.00 12.14 19.41
C ILE A 135 3.82 11.05 20.47
N LEU A 136 4.16 9.78 20.17
CA LEU A 136 3.91 8.62 21.05
C LEU A 136 4.43 8.82 22.49
N PRO A 137 5.64 9.36 22.73
CA PRO A 137 6.18 9.55 24.08
C PRO A 137 5.36 10.48 24.96
N HIS A 138 4.50 11.30 24.37
CA HIS A 138 3.72 12.33 25.08
C HIS A 138 2.30 11.89 25.39
N LEU A 139 1.93 10.66 24.96
CA LEU A 139 0.59 10.09 25.15
C LEU A 139 0.50 9.32 26.46
N LYS A 140 -0.68 9.36 27.11
CA LYS A 140 -0.98 8.56 28.31
C LYS A 140 -1.06 7.08 27.93
N LYS A 141 -0.75 6.18 28.88
CA LYS A 141 -0.80 4.72 28.66
C LYS A 141 -2.16 4.20 28.18
N ARG A 142 -3.25 4.85 28.55
CA ARG A 142 -4.63 4.49 28.15
C ARG A 142 -4.96 4.72 26.67
N VAL A 143 -4.09 5.47 25.95
CA VAL A 143 -4.28 5.72 24.51
C VAL A 143 -3.83 4.50 23.73
N THR A 144 -4.68 3.92 22.91
CA THR A 144 -4.31 2.85 21.96
C THR A 144 -3.46 3.42 20.83
N ARG A 145 -2.36 2.76 20.50
CA ARG A 145 -1.39 3.19 19.50
C ARG A 145 -1.15 2.08 18.50
N VAL A 146 -1.61 2.29 17.28
CA VAL A 146 -1.55 1.29 16.21
C VAL A 146 -0.66 1.81 15.08
N GLU A 147 0.35 1.03 14.71
CA GLU A 147 1.26 1.35 13.61
C GLU A 147 0.90 0.54 12.37
N LEU A 148 0.84 1.20 11.21
CA LEU A 148 0.75 0.55 9.91
C LEU A 148 2.10 0.59 9.20
N CYS A 149 2.57 -0.55 8.73
CA CYS A 149 3.83 -0.72 8.01
C CYS A 149 3.57 -1.22 6.58
N HIS A 150 3.96 -0.43 5.59
CA HIS A 150 3.98 -0.82 4.18
C HIS A 150 5.37 -1.24 3.71
N LEU A 151 6.42 -0.74 4.39
CA LEU A 151 7.83 -0.95 4.06
C LEU A 151 8.65 -1.26 5.31
N ASP A 152 9.64 -2.13 5.18
CA ASP A 152 10.60 -2.46 6.24
C ASP A 152 11.64 -1.36 6.49
N THR A 153 11.78 -0.41 5.56
CA THR A 153 12.76 0.68 5.63
C THR A 153 12.58 1.60 6.85
N TRP A 154 11.37 1.62 7.45
CA TRP A 154 11.08 2.39 8.65
C TRP A 154 11.45 1.69 9.96
N LEU A 155 11.68 0.39 9.94
CA LEU A 155 11.99 -0.37 11.17
C LEU A 155 13.24 0.15 11.89
N PRO A 156 14.35 0.51 11.24
CA PRO A 156 15.53 1.04 11.94
C PRO A 156 15.24 2.27 12.80
N TYR A 157 14.21 3.05 12.41
CA TYR A 157 13.75 4.20 13.16
C TYR A 157 12.66 3.84 14.18
N SER A 158 11.61 3.13 13.75
CA SER A 158 10.43 2.82 14.57
C SER A 158 10.73 1.88 15.74
N ILE A 159 11.82 1.11 15.67
CA ILE A 159 12.23 0.21 16.75
C ILE A 159 12.54 0.95 18.07
N GLY A 160 12.93 2.21 18.00
CA GLY A 160 13.12 3.05 19.19
C GLY A 160 11.82 3.43 19.90
N PHE A 161 10.68 3.16 19.29
CA PHE A 161 9.34 3.44 19.83
C PHE A 161 8.54 2.18 20.14
N ILE A 162 9.19 1.00 20.09
CA ILE A 162 8.52 -0.29 20.22
C ILE A 162 7.71 -0.42 21.52
N ASP A 163 8.25 0.07 22.64
CA ASP A 163 7.60 0.06 23.96
C ASP A 163 6.34 0.97 24.01
N LEU A 164 6.14 1.80 23.00
CA LEU A 164 5.07 2.80 22.93
C LEU A 164 3.98 2.43 21.92
N ILE A 165 4.16 1.35 21.15
CA ILE A 165 3.22 0.87 20.14
C ILE A 165 2.52 -0.34 20.70
N ASN A 166 1.18 -0.34 20.68
CA ASN A 166 0.39 -1.47 21.15
C ASN A 166 0.33 -2.56 20.07
N GLU A 167 0.02 -2.18 18.81
CA GLU A 167 -0.16 -3.13 17.73
C GLU A 167 0.55 -2.64 16.47
N ARG A 168 1.15 -3.56 15.72
CA ARG A 168 1.77 -3.32 14.40
C ARG A 168 1.05 -4.11 13.34
N ILE A 169 0.51 -3.41 12.35
CA ILE A 169 -0.20 -4.00 11.22
C ILE A 169 0.69 -3.91 9.98
N PHE A 170 0.81 -5.00 9.26
CA PHE A 170 1.59 -5.10 8.02
C PHE A 170 0.68 -5.29 6.83
N SER A 171 1.02 -4.64 5.72
CA SER A 171 0.25 -4.72 4.47
C SER A 171 0.50 -6.01 3.67
N THR A 172 1.51 -6.82 4.04
CA THR A 172 1.76 -8.15 3.47
C THR A 172 2.29 -9.10 4.53
N LEU A 173 1.96 -10.40 4.40
CA LEU A 173 2.45 -11.44 5.31
C LEU A 173 3.98 -11.50 5.29
N LYS A 174 4.58 -11.45 4.12
CA LYS A 174 6.03 -11.49 3.95
C LYS A 174 6.76 -10.32 4.63
N LEU A 175 6.15 -9.13 4.65
CA LEU A 175 6.69 -7.99 5.39
C LEU A 175 6.64 -8.23 6.89
N LYS A 176 5.54 -8.81 7.40
CA LYS A 176 5.41 -9.22 8.81
C LYS A 176 6.53 -10.20 9.19
N GLU A 177 6.74 -11.25 8.40
CA GLU A 177 7.78 -12.26 8.62
C GLU A 177 9.18 -11.63 8.60
N LYS A 178 9.49 -10.81 7.59
CA LYS A 178 10.75 -10.09 7.49
C LYS A 178 11.03 -9.19 8.69
N VAL A 179 10.00 -8.54 9.24
CA VAL A 179 10.15 -7.71 10.44
C VAL A 179 10.32 -8.57 11.69
N ALA A 180 9.65 -9.72 11.79
CA ALA A 180 9.88 -10.68 12.87
C ALA A 180 11.34 -11.18 12.89
N ASP A 181 11.91 -11.50 11.73
CA ASP A 181 13.33 -11.86 11.58
C ASP A 181 14.26 -10.72 12.01
N GLN A 182 13.94 -9.48 11.61
CA GLN A 182 14.70 -8.31 12.05
C GLN A 182 14.61 -8.09 13.57
N TYR A 183 13.48 -8.41 14.21
CA TYR A 183 13.34 -8.38 15.65
C TYR A 183 14.30 -9.36 16.32
N GLN A 184 14.41 -10.58 15.79
CA GLN A 184 15.34 -11.59 16.28
C GLN A 184 16.79 -11.07 16.20
N HIS A 185 17.23 -10.56 15.05
CA HIS A 185 18.57 -9.99 14.87
C HIS A 185 18.87 -8.81 15.79
N LYS A 186 17.86 -8.04 16.18
CA LYS A 186 17.98 -6.88 17.07
C LYS A 186 17.73 -7.20 18.53
N LYS A 187 17.55 -8.49 18.88
CA LYS A 187 17.30 -8.98 20.23
C LYS A 187 16.08 -8.33 20.91
N VAL A 188 15.01 -8.16 20.14
CA VAL A 188 13.74 -7.65 20.65
C VAL A 188 13.10 -8.70 21.55
N ASP A 189 12.50 -8.27 22.69
CA ASP A 189 11.85 -9.18 23.63
C ASP A 189 10.66 -9.89 22.98
N GLN A 190 10.48 -11.19 23.29
CA GLN A 190 9.46 -12.07 22.69
C GLN A 190 8.04 -11.49 22.79
N LYS A 191 7.70 -10.79 23.86
CA LYS A 191 6.39 -10.17 24.08
C LYS A 191 5.92 -9.23 22.97
N PHE A 192 6.84 -8.70 22.14
CA PHE A 192 6.47 -7.81 21.05
C PHE A 192 6.09 -8.54 19.76
N TYR A 193 6.35 -9.86 19.67
CA TYR A 193 5.99 -10.64 18.48
C TYR A 193 4.49 -10.91 18.39
N ASP A 194 3.80 -11.04 19.54
CA ASP A 194 2.35 -11.25 19.59
C ASP A 194 1.55 -10.03 19.11
N HIS A 195 2.21 -8.87 19.02
CA HIS A 195 1.65 -7.61 18.55
C HIS A 195 1.92 -7.34 17.06
N LEU A 196 2.43 -8.31 16.30
CA LEU A 196 2.65 -8.23 14.86
C LEU A 196 1.46 -8.86 14.12
N HIS A 197 0.67 -8.06 13.44
CA HIS A 197 -0.52 -8.50 12.72
C HIS A 197 -0.40 -8.25 11.23
N PHE A 198 -1.06 -9.06 10.44
CA PHE A 198 -1.19 -8.88 9.02
C PHE A 198 -2.66 -8.66 8.68
N ILE A 199 -2.95 -7.62 7.90
CA ILE A 199 -4.27 -7.35 7.33
C ILE A 199 -4.10 -7.13 5.84
N GLU A 200 -4.84 -7.88 5.04
CA GLU A 200 -4.88 -7.71 3.59
C GLU A 200 -5.40 -6.32 3.20
N ASN A 201 -4.85 -5.75 2.16
CA ASN A 201 -5.43 -4.55 1.56
C ASN A 201 -6.77 -4.89 0.90
N ARG A 202 -7.70 -3.94 0.94
CA ARG A 202 -8.98 -4.12 0.24
C ARG A 202 -8.89 -3.71 -1.23
N ILE A 203 -9.81 -4.27 -2.01
CA ILE A 203 -10.10 -3.81 -3.36
C ILE A 203 -11.62 -3.81 -3.58
N ASP A 204 -12.10 -2.94 -4.45
CA ASP A 204 -13.50 -2.97 -4.85
C ASP A 204 -13.71 -4.16 -5.81
N ILE A 205 -14.74 -4.97 -5.54
CA ILE A 205 -15.07 -6.14 -6.36
C ILE A 205 -16.17 -5.73 -7.35
N PRO A 206 -15.84 -5.44 -8.62
CA PRO A 206 -16.82 -4.99 -9.60
C PRO A 206 -17.81 -6.11 -9.97
N ALA A 207 -18.89 -5.77 -10.65
CA ALA A 207 -19.77 -6.75 -11.27
C ALA A 207 -18.97 -7.60 -12.29
N TYR A 208 -19.19 -8.93 -12.28
CA TYR A 208 -18.50 -9.79 -13.23
C TYR A 208 -19.07 -9.60 -14.64
N LYS A 209 -18.18 -9.46 -15.60
CA LYS A 209 -18.51 -9.44 -17.02
C LYS A 209 -17.51 -10.33 -17.75
N GLU A 210 -18.03 -11.33 -18.46
CA GLU A 210 -17.19 -12.20 -19.27
C GLU A 210 -16.68 -11.42 -20.49
N PRO A 211 -15.36 -11.45 -20.77
CA PRO A 211 -14.83 -10.82 -21.97
C PRO A 211 -15.29 -11.54 -23.22
N GLY A 212 -15.83 -10.80 -24.19
CA GLY A 212 -16.23 -11.32 -25.50
C GLY A 212 -15.17 -11.13 -26.59
N ASN A 213 -13.90 -11.11 -26.23
CA ASN A 213 -12.81 -10.76 -27.12
C ASN A 213 -12.52 -11.89 -28.12
N LYS A 214 -12.31 -11.55 -29.40
CA LYS A 214 -11.84 -12.49 -30.43
C LYS A 214 -10.34 -12.81 -30.27
N ASN A 215 -9.56 -11.80 -29.91
CA ASN A 215 -8.13 -11.88 -29.65
C ASN A 215 -7.89 -11.84 -28.14
N LEU A 216 -6.77 -12.37 -27.71
CA LEU A 216 -6.37 -12.33 -26.29
C LEU A 216 -5.88 -10.89 -25.96
N GLU A 217 -6.61 -10.19 -25.08
CA GLU A 217 -6.26 -8.84 -24.64
C GLU A 217 -5.34 -8.91 -23.43
N VAL A 218 -4.05 -8.62 -23.65
CA VAL A 218 -2.98 -8.68 -22.63
C VAL A 218 -2.62 -7.27 -22.20
N ILE A 219 -2.66 -6.99 -20.90
CA ILE A 219 -2.32 -5.67 -20.39
C ILE A 219 -1.13 -5.73 -19.41
N PHE A 220 -0.29 -4.71 -19.47
CA PHE A 220 0.63 -4.32 -18.41
C PHE A 220 0.13 -3.03 -17.77
N VAL A 221 0.19 -2.97 -16.44
CA VAL A 221 -0.17 -1.76 -15.69
C VAL A 221 0.93 -1.46 -14.69
N GLY A 222 1.59 -0.33 -14.89
CA GLY A 222 2.66 0.09 -14.01
C GLY A 222 3.57 1.13 -14.64
N ARG A 223 4.47 1.65 -13.82
CA ARG A 223 5.53 2.54 -14.29
C ARG A 223 6.68 1.70 -14.88
N GLY A 224 7.24 2.14 -15.99
CA GLY A 224 8.50 1.64 -16.51
C GLY A 224 9.61 1.81 -15.47
N SER A 225 10.29 0.73 -15.16
CA SER A 225 11.44 0.73 -14.26
C SER A 225 12.22 -0.58 -14.40
N PRO A 226 13.52 -0.61 -14.07
CA PRO A 226 14.33 -1.83 -14.08
C PRO A 226 13.71 -2.96 -13.25
N GLN A 227 13.03 -2.63 -12.15
CA GLN A 227 12.29 -3.58 -11.33
C GLN A 227 11.18 -4.31 -12.11
N LYS A 228 10.44 -3.59 -12.94
CA LYS A 228 9.28 -4.12 -13.69
C LYS A 228 9.68 -4.90 -14.92
N ARG A 229 10.91 -4.73 -15.41
CA ARG A 229 11.48 -5.40 -16.61
C ARG A 229 10.50 -5.38 -17.80
N VAL A 230 9.95 -4.18 -18.10
CA VAL A 230 8.93 -3.99 -19.16
C VAL A 230 9.45 -4.42 -20.53
N HIS A 231 10.76 -4.36 -20.75
CA HIS A 231 11.42 -4.84 -21.95
C HIS A 231 11.15 -6.32 -22.23
N LEU A 232 10.98 -7.17 -21.20
CA LEU A 232 10.62 -8.58 -21.39
C LEU A 232 9.18 -8.76 -21.86
N ILE A 233 8.25 -7.91 -21.38
CA ILE A 233 6.86 -7.90 -21.88
C ILE A 233 6.84 -7.47 -23.34
N ALA A 234 7.63 -6.45 -23.70
CA ALA A 234 7.77 -6.00 -25.07
C ALA A 234 8.37 -7.08 -25.97
N ALA A 235 9.37 -7.86 -25.49
CA ALA A 235 9.92 -9.01 -26.21
C ALA A 235 8.87 -10.12 -26.43
N ILE A 236 8.05 -10.44 -25.41
CA ILE A 236 6.92 -11.38 -25.55
C ILE A 236 5.93 -10.86 -26.59
N ALA A 237 5.55 -9.57 -26.54
CA ALA A 237 4.63 -8.97 -27.51
C ALA A 237 5.19 -9.03 -28.95
N LYS A 238 6.48 -8.78 -29.10
CA LYS A 238 7.17 -8.88 -30.40
C LYS A 238 7.11 -10.29 -30.96
N GLU A 239 7.44 -11.31 -30.18
CA GLU A 239 7.42 -12.70 -30.62
C GLU A 239 6.00 -13.17 -30.99
N MET A 240 4.99 -12.77 -30.19
CA MET A 240 3.60 -13.06 -30.45
C MET A 240 3.13 -12.42 -31.77
N HIS A 241 3.52 -11.17 -32.04
CA HIS A 241 3.22 -10.45 -33.26
C HIS A 241 3.90 -11.08 -34.49
N GLU A 242 5.21 -11.32 -34.46
CA GLU A 242 5.99 -11.89 -35.55
C GLU A 242 5.48 -13.30 -35.95
N LYS A 243 4.96 -14.05 -34.99
CA LYS A 243 4.38 -15.38 -35.23
C LYS A 243 2.87 -15.34 -35.52
N ASN A 244 2.28 -14.15 -35.67
CA ASN A 244 0.86 -13.91 -35.97
C ASN A 244 -0.12 -14.61 -34.99
N TYR A 245 0.22 -14.67 -33.68
CA TYR A 245 -0.74 -15.11 -32.69
C TYR A 245 -1.82 -14.05 -32.44
N PRO A 246 -3.09 -14.43 -32.23
CA PRO A 246 -4.20 -13.50 -32.01
C PRO A 246 -4.18 -12.92 -30.60
N ALA A 247 -3.20 -12.06 -30.30
CA ALA A 247 -3.02 -11.38 -29.03
C ALA A 247 -2.73 -9.89 -29.26
N HIS A 248 -3.37 -9.01 -28.46
CA HIS A 248 -3.13 -7.59 -28.44
C HIS A 248 -2.52 -7.20 -27.12
N PHE A 249 -1.48 -6.36 -27.15
CA PHE A 249 -0.78 -5.90 -25.96
C PHE A 249 -1.03 -4.42 -25.71
N SER A 250 -1.38 -4.09 -24.49
CA SER A 250 -1.60 -2.71 -24.05
C SER A 250 -0.74 -2.39 -22.83
N PHE A 251 -0.11 -1.21 -22.85
CA PHE A 251 0.73 -0.71 -21.77
C PHE A 251 0.08 0.50 -21.13
N ILE A 252 -0.18 0.46 -19.83
CA ILE A 252 -0.78 1.50 -19.02
C ILE A 252 0.25 1.99 -18.00
N GLY A 253 0.63 3.26 -18.10
CA GLY A 253 1.68 3.91 -17.33
C GLY A 253 2.82 4.39 -18.22
N ASN A 254 3.73 5.16 -17.66
CA ASN A 254 4.88 5.66 -18.41
C ASN A 254 5.93 4.55 -18.53
N VAL A 255 6.16 4.06 -19.73
CA VAL A 255 7.09 2.97 -20.04
C VAL A 255 8.23 3.38 -20.97
N GLU A 256 8.21 4.63 -21.44
CA GLU A 256 9.14 5.19 -22.42
C GLU A 256 10.59 5.21 -21.92
N ASP A 257 10.81 5.20 -20.61
CA ASP A 257 12.14 5.13 -20.01
C ASP A 257 12.79 3.74 -20.16
N GLU A 258 12.02 2.70 -20.46
CA GLU A 258 12.43 1.29 -20.50
C GLU A 258 12.36 0.68 -21.91
N ILE A 259 11.46 1.18 -22.76
CA ILE A 259 11.24 0.68 -24.12
C ILE A 259 10.99 1.83 -25.11
N SER A 260 11.49 1.68 -26.34
CA SER A 260 11.17 2.61 -27.44
C SER A 260 9.79 2.30 -27.98
N VAL A 261 8.79 3.11 -27.63
CA VAL A 261 7.37 2.93 -28.02
C VAL A 261 7.21 2.82 -29.54
N ASN A 262 8.03 3.54 -30.31
CA ASN A 262 7.97 3.55 -31.78
C ASN A 262 8.30 2.17 -32.41
N ASP A 263 9.06 1.33 -31.71
CA ASP A 263 9.42 0.01 -32.21
C ASP A 263 8.30 -1.04 -32.05
N PHE A 264 7.23 -0.67 -31.31
CA PHE A 264 6.10 -1.54 -30.97
C PHE A 264 4.76 -0.97 -31.42
N HIS A 265 4.70 -0.49 -32.68
CA HIS A 265 3.50 0.15 -33.28
C HIS A 265 2.25 -0.76 -33.31
N TYR A 266 2.42 -2.05 -33.17
CA TYR A 266 1.35 -3.05 -33.03
C TYR A 266 0.82 -3.20 -31.60
N CYS A 267 1.44 -2.53 -30.61
CA CYS A 267 0.97 -2.45 -29.24
C CYS A 267 0.22 -1.13 -28.99
N GLN A 268 -0.68 -1.12 -28.00
CA GLN A 268 -1.37 0.09 -27.58
C GLN A 268 -0.70 0.69 -26.34
N PHE A 269 -0.39 1.99 -26.39
CA PHE A 269 0.20 2.72 -25.26
C PHE A 269 -0.78 3.79 -24.77
N TYR A 270 -1.21 3.68 -23.50
CA TYR A 270 -2.17 4.61 -22.91
C TYR A 270 -1.51 5.74 -22.12
N GLY A 271 -0.19 5.64 -21.85
CA GLY A 271 0.46 6.53 -20.90
C GLY A 271 -0.13 6.44 -19.49
N ASN A 272 -0.02 7.52 -18.74
CA ASN A 272 -0.53 7.55 -17.36
C ASN A 272 -2.04 7.87 -17.34
N VAL A 273 -2.87 6.86 -17.17
CA VAL A 273 -4.34 6.99 -17.07
C VAL A 273 -4.72 7.37 -15.65
N GLN A 274 -5.25 8.59 -15.46
CA GLN A 274 -5.71 9.11 -14.15
C GLN A 274 -7.21 8.94 -13.93
N GLU A 275 -7.98 8.80 -14.99
CA GLU A 275 -9.44 8.65 -14.96
C GLU A 275 -9.81 7.22 -14.54
N GLU A 276 -10.45 7.10 -13.37
CA GLU A 276 -10.82 5.81 -12.80
C GLU A 276 -11.77 5.03 -13.71
N GLU A 277 -12.75 5.69 -14.32
CA GLU A 277 -13.71 5.08 -15.26
C GLU A 277 -13.00 4.47 -16.47
N LYS A 278 -12.03 5.20 -17.04
CA LYS A 278 -11.23 4.72 -18.17
C LYS A 278 -10.38 3.52 -17.78
N LEU A 279 -9.73 3.57 -16.61
CA LEU A 279 -8.93 2.48 -16.10
C LEU A 279 -9.79 1.23 -15.86
N ASN A 280 -10.95 1.40 -15.24
CA ASN A 280 -11.92 0.32 -15.01
C ASN A 280 -12.42 -0.29 -16.33
N SER A 281 -12.64 0.53 -17.37
CA SER A 281 -13.01 0.04 -18.71
C SER A 281 -11.88 -0.81 -19.32
N ILE A 282 -10.62 -0.38 -19.19
CA ILE A 282 -9.46 -1.16 -19.68
C ILE A 282 -9.40 -2.50 -18.95
N TYR A 283 -9.50 -2.53 -17.60
CA TYR A 283 -9.49 -3.76 -16.82
C TYR A 283 -10.64 -4.69 -17.20
N GLN A 284 -11.84 -4.12 -17.41
CA GLN A 284 -13.02 -4.91 -17.79
C GLN A 284 -12.84 -5.61 -19.13
N ASN A 285 -12.18 -4.97 -20.08
CA ASN A 285 -11.98 -5.49 -21.44
C ASN A 285 -10.71 -6.35 -21.59
N ALA A 286 -9.80 -6.34 -20.63
CA ALA A 286 -8.63 -7.20 -20.63
C ALA A 286 -9.01 -8.69 -20.39
N ASP A 287 -8.13 -9.58 -20.82
CA ASP A 287 -8.16 -11.01 -20.51
C ASP A 287 -7.04 -11.38 -19.53
N VAL A 288 -5.84 -10.81 -19.71
CA VAL A 288 -4.63 -11.17 -18.99
C VAL A 288 -3.92 -9.92 -18.50
N LEU A 289 -3.54 -9.91 -17.22
CA LEU A 289 -2.49 -9.03 -16.71
C LEU A 289 -1.15 -9.73 -16.83
N ILE A 290 -0.16 -9.13 -17.46
CA ILE A 290 1.20 -9.66 -17.51
C ILE A 290 2.18 -8.83 -16.68
N LEU A 291 2.99 -9.49 -15.85
CA LEU A 291 4.05 -8.87 -15.05
C LEU A 291 5.33 -9.71 -15.13
N THR A 292 6.46 -9.06 -15.43
CA THR A 292 7.79 -9.70 -15.49
C THR A 292 8.75 -9.16 -14.44
N SER A 293 8.20 -8.65 -13.35
CA SER A 293 8.97 -7.95 -12.30
C SER A 293 10.05 -8.85 -11.67
N SER A 294 11.17 -8.25 -11.26
CA SER A 294 12.24 -8.95 -10.53
C SER A 294 11.94 -9.09 -9.03
N TYR A 295 11.14 -8.20 -8.48
CA TYR A 295 10.58 -8.30 -7.11
C TYR A 295 9.28 -7.50 -7.00
N GLU A 296 8.37 -7.94 -6.14
CA GLU A 296 7.10 -7.29 -5.84
C GLU A 296 6.69 -7.53 -4.38
N GLY A 297 5.89 -6.58 -3.83
CA GLY A 297 4.97 -6.95 -2.76
C GLY A 297 3.78 -7.70 -3.37
N LEU A 298 2.56 -7.39 -2.94
CA LEU A 298 1.36 -7.69 -3.71
C LEU A 298 0.93 -6.41 -4.44
N PRO A 299 1.16 -6.28 -5.76
CA PRO A 299 0.75 -5.09 -6.50
C PRO A 299 -0.77 -4.93 -6.49
N ILE A 300 -1.26 -3.70 -6.27
CA ILE A 300 -2.70 -3.41 -6.28
C ILE A 300 -3.35 -3.86 -7.60
N VAL A 301 -2.65 -3.73 -8.72
CA VAL A 301 -3.16 -4.16 -10.03
C VAL A 301 -3.41 -5.67 -10.09
N VAL A 302 -2.61 -6.50 -9.40
CA VAL A 302 -2.86 -7.95 -9.29
C VAL A 302 -4.20 -8.17 -8.59
N MET A 303 -4.41 -7.55 -7.44
CA MET A 303 -5.67 -7.63 -6.70
C MET A 303 -6.85 -7.16 -7.55
N GLN A 304 -6.68 -6.04 -8.29
CA GLN A 304 -7.71 -5.51 -9.19
C GLN A 304 -8.06 -6.50 -10.30
N MET A 305 -7.07 -7.04 -11.00
CA MET A 305 -7.31 -7.98 -12.09
C MET A 305 -7.93 -9.29 -11.58
N MET A 306 -7.52 -9.77 -10.41
CA MET A 306 -8.22 -10.87 -9.72
C MET A 306 -9.69 -10.52 -9.45
N ALA A 307 -9.98 -9.32 -8.93
CA ALA A 307 -11.35 -8.86 -8.67
C ALA A 307 -12.21 -8.75 -9.94
N TYR A 308 -11.61 -8.37 -11.06
CA TYR A 308 -12.27 -8.39 -12.39
C TYR A 308 -12.42 -9.80 -12.98
N GLY A 309 -11.87 -10.82 -12.34
CA GLY A 309 -11.92 -12.21 -12.86
C GLY A 309 -11.03 -12.41 -14.08
N LYS A 310 -9.88 -11.73 -14.12
CA LYS A 310 -8.91 -11.84 -15.20
C LYS A 310 -7.76 -12.75 -14.80
N VAL A 311 -7.08 -13.32 -15.80
CA VAL A 311 -5.90 -14.14 -15.55
C VAL A 311 -4.73 -13.24 -15.20
N VAL A 312 -4.03 -13.56 -14.12
CA VAL A 312 -2.74 -12.96 -13.79
C VAL A 312 -1.64 -13.90 -14.28
N LEU A 313 -0.80 -13.43 -15.19
CA LEU A 313 0.43 -14.07 -15.64
C LEU A 313 1.61 -13.27 -15.09
N SER A 314 2.37 -13.84 -14.18
CA SER A 314 3.45 -13.10 -13.50
C SER A 314 4.66 -13.98 -13.21
N THR A 315 5.84 -13.37 -13.17
CA THR A 315 7.02 -14.02 -12.54
C THR A 315 6.71 -14.38 -11.09
N ALA A 316 7.16 -15.56 -10.65
CA ALA A 316 6.93 -16.11 -9.31
C ALA A 316 7.83 -15.46 -8.28
N VAL A 317 7.66 -14.15 -8.05
CA VAL A 317 8.52 -13.36 -7.16
C VAL A 317 7.79 -12.93 -5.89
N ASN A 318 8.51 -12.99 -4.78
CA ASN A 318 8.08 -12.50 -3.47
C ASN A 318 6.67 -12.96 -3.06
N ALA A 319 5.72 -12.03 -2.89
CA ALA A 319 4.38 -12.35 -2.41
C ALA A 319 3.42 -12.85 -3.50
N ILE A 320 3.78 -12.80 -4.79
CA ILE A 320 2.89 -13.23 -5.87
C ILE A 320 2.45 -14.71 -5.71
N PRO A 321 3.33 -15.68 -5.41
CA PRO A 321 2.94 -17.07 -5.23
C PRO A 321 2.00 -17.35 -4.03
N ASP A 322 1.89 -16.42 -3.07
CA ASP A 322 0.97 -16.55 -1.94
C ASP A 322 -0.49 -16.32 -2.35
N TYR A 323 -0.72 -15.71 -3.52
CA TYR A 323 -2.05 -15.37 -4.05
C TYR A 323 -2.34 -16.04 -5.39
N ILE A 324 -1.34 -16.24 -6.21
CA ILE A 324 -1.45 -16.85 -7.53
C ILE A 324 -0.83 -18.26 -7.48
N VAL A 325 -1.66 -19.27 -7.64
CA VAL A 325 -1.24 -20.67 -7.75
C VAL A 325 -1.31 -21.06 -9.21
N HIS A 326 -0.15 -21.47 -9.75
CA HIS A 326 -0.01 -21.83 -11.17
C HIS A 326 -1.05 -22.86 -11.60
N MET A 327 -1.71 -22.60 -12.74
CA MET A 327 -2.77 -23.45 -13.32
C MET A 327 -4.03 -23.65 -12.45
N GLN A 328 -4.15 -22.94 -11.34
CA GLN A 328 -5.35 -22.99 -10.50
C GLN A 328 -6.16 -21.69 -10.55
N ASN A 329 -5.52 -20.52 -10.32
CA ASN A 329 -6.17 -19.21 -10.37
C ASN A 329 -5.35 -18.16 -11.12
N GLY A 330 -4.32 -18.58 -11.83
CA GLY A 330 -3.46 -17.74 -12.64
C GLY A 330 -2.26 -18.53 -13.15
N LEU A 331 -1.30 -17.83 -13.74
CA LEU A 331 -0.14 -18.44 -14.36
C LEU A 331 1.14 -17.81 -13.79
N LEU A 332 2.11 -18.65 -13.41
CA LEU A 332 3.39 -18.21 -12.91
C LEU A 332 4.50 -18.57 -13.89
N ILE A 333 5.39 -17.63 -14.13
CA ILE A 333 6.68 -17.82 -14.81
C ILE A 333 7.69 -18.12 -13.71
N ASN A 334 8.28 -19.32 -13.74
CA ASN A 334 9.22 -19.75 -12.71
C ASN A 334 10.68 -19.49 -13.08
N SER A 335 10.95 -19.24 -14.34
CA SER A 335 12.29 -18.92 -14.84
C SER A 335 12.82 -17.61 -14.28
N THR A 336 14.13 -17.53 -14.09
CA THR A 336 14.86 -16.32 -13.63
C THR A 336 15.62 -15.63 -14.75
N GLU A 337 16.07 -16.38 -15.74
CA GLU A 337 16.80 -15.89 -16.91
C GLU A 337 15.86 -15.21 -17.90
N GLU A 338 16.24 -14.07 -18.42
CA GLU A 338 15.37 -13.21 -19.24
C GLU A 338 14.84 -13.90 -20.49
N ASN A 339 15.69 -14.63 -21.22
CA ASN A 339 15.25 -15.35 -22.41
C ASN A 339 14.23 -16.48 -22.07
N GLU A 340 14.43 -17.13 -20.94
CA GLU A 340 13.53 -18.18 -20.48
C GLU A 340 12.19 -17.58 -20.02
N ILE A 341 12.21 -16.41 -19.36
CA ILE A 341 10.99 -15.68 -18.98
C ILE A 341 10.16 -15.36 -20.23
N VAL A 342 10.81 -14.90 -21.30
CA VAL A 342 10.13 -14.59 -22.56
C VAL A 342 9.51 -15.87 -23.18
N ASN A 343 10.30 -16.94 -23.28
CA ASN A 343 9.83 -18.22 -23.85
C ASN A 343 8.66 -18.82 -23.06
N GLU A 344 8.75 -18.82 -21.73
CA GLU A 344 7.70 -19.31 -20.84
C GLU A 344 6.46 -18.43 -20.94
N GLY A 345 6.61 -17.09 -20.96
CA GLY A 345 5.51 -16.16 -21.13
C GLY A 345 4.75 -16.35 -22.44
N VAL A 346 5.48 -16.49 -23.57
CA VAL A 346 4.89 -16.81 -24.89
C VAL A 346 4.14 -18.15 -24.83
N SER A 347 4.73 -19.18 -24.24
CA SER A 347 4.13 -20.49 -24.14
C SER A 347 2.83 -20.50 -23.34
N LEU A 348 2.79 -19.76 -22.21
CA LEU A 348 1.61 -19.63 -21.37
C LEU A 348 0.49 -18.81 -22.05
N LEU A 349 0.83 -17.76 -22.81
CA LEU A 349 -0.18 -17.02 -23.60
C LEU A 349 -0.74 -17.87 -24.75
N LYS A 350 0.09 -18.66 -25.41
CA LYS A 350 -0.38 -19.62 -26.44
C LYS A 350 -1.35 -20.63 -25.84
N LEU A 351 -1.09 -21.13 -24.64
CA LEU A 351 -1.99 -22.04 -23.94
C LEU A 351 -3.38 -21.39 -23.75
N LEU A 352 -3.43 -20.13 -23.32
CA LEU A 352 -4.72 -19.41 -23.14
C LEU A 352 -5.44 -19.14 -24.46
N ILE A 353 -4.71 -18.93 -25.56
CA ILE A 353 -5.30 -18.79 -26.91
C ILE A 353 -5.91 -20.09 -27.37
N GLY A 354 -5.20 -21.21 -27.14
CA GLY A 354 -5.65 -22.56 -27.53
C GLY A 354 -6.79 -23.11 -26.68
N ASP A 355 -6.92 -22.63 -25.43
CA ASP A 355 -7.96 -23.07 -24.49
C ASP A 355 -8.67 -21.91 -23.81
N PRO A 356 -9.70 -21.32 -24.46
CA PRO A 356 -10.51 -20.25 -23.85
C PRO A 356 -11.26 -20.72 -22.59
N SER A 357 -11.55 -22.02 -22.44
CA SER A 357 -12.23 -22.51 -21.23
C SER A 357 -11.32 -22.46 -20.01
N LEU A 358 -10.06 -22.81 -20.17
CA LEU A 358 -9.02 -22.65 -19.13
C LEU A 358 -8.87 -21.19 -18.72
N LYS A 359 -8.81 -20.24 -19.69
CA LYS A 359 -8.75 -18.80 -19.40
C LYS A 359 -9.91 -18.39 -18.48
N ASN A 360 -11.12 -18.77 -18.81
CA ASN A 360 -12.31 -18.42 -18.04
C ASN A 360 -12.32 -19.09 -16.66
N GLU A 361 -11.89 -20.33 -16.55
CA GLU A 361 -11.79 -21.05 -15.28
C GLU A 361 -10.78 -20.37 -14.33
N LEU A 362 -9.57 -20.07 -14.82
CA LEU A 362 -8.54 -19.40 -14.05
C LEU A 362 -9.03 -18.02 -13.57
N GLY A 363 -9.68 -17.23 -14.45
CA GLY A 363 -10.24 -15.95 -14.10
C GLY A 363 -11.33 -16.03 -13.04
N LYS A 364 -12.26 -16.99 -13.13
CA LYS A 364 -13.31 -17.21 -12.13
C LYS A 364 -12.72 -17.56 -10.76
N LYS A 365 -11.78 -18.51 -10.71
CA LYS A 365 -11.10 -18.89 -9.45
C LYS A 365 -10.31 -17.72 -8.85
N SER A 366 -9.63 -16.95 -9.70
CA SER A 366 -8.93 -15.73 -9.28
C SER A 366 -9.89 -14.75 -8.60
N ARG A 367 -11.08 -14.54 -9.17
CA ARG A 367 -12.12 -13.67 -8.60
C ARG A 367 -12.69 -14.20 -7.28
N GLU A 368 -12.88 -15.50 -7.16
CA GLU A 368 -13.35 -16.11 -5.90
C GLU A 368 -12.37 -15.83 -4.76
N ILE A 369 -11.07 -15.99 -5.01
CA ILE A 369 -10.02 -15.66 -4.04
C ILE A 369 -10.03 -14.15 -3.71
N ALA A 370 -10.18 -13.28 -4.72
CA ALA A 370 -10.26 -11.84 -4.48
C ALA A 370 -11.45 -11.48 -3.57
N ARG A 371 -12.61 -12.09 -3.76
CA ARG A 371 -13.77 -11.89 -2.89
C ARG A 371 -13.55 -12.35 -1.46
N GLN A 372 -12.83 -13.45 -1.28
CA GLN A 372 -12.56 -14.02 0.04
C GLN A 372 -11.51 -13.23 0.81
N LYS A 373 -10.52 -12.67 0.11
CA LYS A 373 -9.35 -12.04 0.75
C LYS A 373 -9.42 -10.51 0.79
N PHE A 374 -9.96 -9.86 -0.24
CA PHE A 374 -9.83 -8.43 -0.47
C PHE A 374 -11.14 -7.65 -0.29
N ASP A 375 -12.18 -8.28 0.23
CA ASP A 375 -13.48 -7.64 0.46
C ASP A 375 -13.38 -6.48 1.45
N GLY A 376 -14.05 -5.35 1.13
CA GLY A 376 -13.99 -4.14 1.91
C GLY A 376 -14.62 -4.26 3.31
N GLN A 377 -15.63 -5.12 3.49
CA GLN A 377 -16.25 -5.35 4.79
C GLN A 377 -15.29 -6.11 5.71
N ILE A 378 -14.66 -7.18 5.21
CA ILE A 378 -13.67 -7.96 5.96
C ILE A 378 -12.51 -7.06 6.39
N PHE A 379 -12.02 -6.24 5.48
CA PHE A 379 -10.97 -5.26 5.76
C PHE A 379 -11.36 -4.32 6.92
N CYS A 380 -12.55 -3.73 6.85
CA CYS A 380 -13.01 -2.81 7.89
C CYS A 380 -13.22 -3.52 9.24
N GLU A 381 -13.76 -4.73 9.24
CA GLU A 381 -13.94 -5.53 10.47
C GLU A 381 -12.59 -5.84 11.13
N GLN A 382 -11.57 -6.19 10.34
CA GLN A 382 -10.23 -6.46 10.86
C GLN A 382 -9.58 -5.23 11.48
N TYR A 383 -9.62 -4.06 10.79
CA TYR A 383 -9.07 -2.82 11.34
C TYR A 383 -9.83 -2.35 12.59
N ASN A 384 -11.15 -2.50 12.63
CA ASN A 384 -11.95 -2.10 13.78
C ASN A 384 -11.58 -2.87 15.06
N LYS A 385 -11.13 -4.14 14.97
CA LYS A 385 -10.66 -4.92 16.13
C LYS A 385 -9.44 -4.30 16.81
N PHE A 386 -8.60 -3.59 16.08
CA PHE A 386 -7.39 -2.97 16.61
C PHE A 386 -7.59 -1.50 16.97
N LEU A 387 -8.58 -0.85 16.35
CA LEU A 387 -8.82 0.57 16.54
C LEU A 387 -9.88 0.85 17.63
N PHE A 388 -10.81 -0.07 17.85
CA PHE A 388 -11.92 0.06 18.81
C PHE A 388 -12.32 -1.29 19.42
#